data_b07a499dd074a69017ee61c6d3e9ced5
#
_entry.id   b07a499dd074a69017ee61c6d3e9ced5
#
_cell.length_a   1.000
_cell.length_b   1.000
_cell.length_c   1.000
_cell.angle_alpha   90.00
_cell.angle_beta   90.00
_cell.angle_gamma   90.00
#
_symmetry.space_group_name_H-M   'P 1'
#
loop_
_entity.id
_entity.type
_entity.pdbx_description
1 polymer ?
#
loop_
_entity_poly.entity_id
_entity_poly.type
_entity_poly.pdbx_seq_one_letter_code
_entity_poly.pdbx_strand_id
1 'polypeptide(L)'
;MKYKLLQIKDWENNPYVFRGFSTAQKHGFSLADYEVVYEGEVKDNYTAVLEDFFTLFNVFRPNDFTGRSMSISDVVELDGEYYYTEAFGFKKLSKETDYGLH
;
A
#
# COMPACT_ATOMS: atom_id res chain seq x y z
N MET A 1 -12.39 11.93 0.98
CA MET A 1 -11.24 11.41 0.23
C MET A 1 -11.26 9.89 0.25
N LYS A 2 -11.22 9.27 -0.92
CA LYS A 2 -11.28 7.82 -1.02
C LYS A 2 -9.89 7.20 -0.96
N TYR A 3 -9.81 6.02 -0.36
CA TYR A 3 -8.55 5.29 -0.31
C TYR A 3 -8.77 3.80 -0.61
N LYS A 4 -7.68 3.15 -1.06
CA LYS A 4 -7.64 1.69 -1.24
C LYS A 4 -6.36 1.18 -0.62
N LEU A 5 -6.48 0.06 0.09
CA LEU A 5 -5.30 -0.67 0.56
C LEU A 5 -5.05 -1.82 -0.42
N LEU A 6 -3.83 -1.87 -0.96
CA LEU A 6 -3.43 -2.89 -1.91
C LEU A 6 -2.34 -3.75 -1.28
N GLN A 7 -2.46 -5.05 -1.43
CA GLN A 7 -1.46 -6.01 -0.94
C GLN A 7 -1.05 -6.94 -2.06
N ILE A 8 0.18 -7.44 -2.00
CA ILE A 8 0.71 -8.36 -2.99
C ILE A 8 -0.10 -9.64 -3.00
N LYS A 9 -0.56 -10.05 -4.18
CA LYS A 9 -1.43 -11.23 -4.37
C LYS A 9 -0.73 -12.52 -4.00
N ASP A 10 0.46 -12.74 -4.55
CA ASP A 10 1.23 -13.96 -4.35
C ASP A 10 2.41 -13.65 -3.43
N TRP A 11 2.10 -13.34 -2.19
CA TRP A 11 3.12 -12.92 -1.23
C TRP A 11 4.13 -14.01 -0.91
N GLU A 12 3.76 -15.27 -1.08
CA GLU A 12 4.66 -16.39 -0.79
C GLU A 12 5.81 -16.48 -1.79
N ASN A 13 5.58 -16.06 -3.04
CA ASN A 13 6.57 -16.17 -4.12
C ASN A 13 7.10 -14.84 -4.60
N ASN A 14 6.59 -13.73 -4.07
CA ASN A 14 7.01 -12.41 -4.52
C ASN A 14 8.38 -12.06 -3.93
N PRO A 15 9.35 -11.59 -4.76
CA PRO A 15 10.71 -11.35 -4.29
C PRO A 15 10.88 -10.10 -3.43
N TYR A 16 9.92 -9.18 -3.41
CA TYR A 16 10.05 -7.95 -2.63
C TYR A 16 9.01 -7.78 -1.53
N VAL A 17 8.18 -8.78 -1.29
CA VAL A 17 7.19 -8.71 -0.21
C VAL A 17 7.91 -8.48 1.14
N PHE A 18 7.35 -7.56 1.94
CA PHE A 18 7.92 -7.18 3.24
C PHE A 18 9.29 -6.49 3.15
N ARG A 19 9.64 -6.00 1.98
CA ARG A 19 10.90 -5.28 1.74
C ARG A 19 10.62 -3.84 1.34
N GLY A 20 11.61 -2.97 1.55
CA GLY A 20 11.51 -1.56 1.16
C GLY A 20 11.47 -1.37 -0.35
N PHE A 21 11.16 -0.16 -0.76
CA PHE A 21 10.97 0.14 -2.17
C PHE A 21 12.24 -0.03 -3.03
N SER A 22 13.42 0.21 -2.46
CA SER A 22 14.66 0.01 -3.20
C SER A 22 14.82 -1.44 -3.66
N THR A 23 14.42 -2.38 -2.83
CA THR A 23 14.42 -3.81 -3.18
C THR A 23 13.34 -4.09 -4.22
N ALA A 24 12.15 -3.53 -4.05
CA ALA A 24 11.06 -3.69 -5.01
C ALA A 24 11.47 -3.19 -6.39
N GLN A 25 12.14 -2.06 -6.47
CA GLN A 25 12.63 -1.51 -7.74
C GLN A 25 13.60 -2.45 -8.43
N LYS A 26 14.50 -3.07 -7.68
CA LYS A 26 15.47 -4.01 -8.23
C LYS A 26 14.81 -5.25 -8.83
N HIS A 27 13.67 -5.64 -8.29
CA HIS A 27 12.94 -6.82 -8.74
C HIS A 27 11.78 -6.50 -9.68
N GLY A 28 11.73 -5.27 -10.19
CA GLY A 28 10.70 -4.88 -11.15
C GLY A 28 9.34 -4.65 -10.51
N PHE A 29 9.27 -3.74 -9.55
CA PHE A 29 8.01 -3.40 -8.89
C PHE A 29 6.89 -3.12 -9.90
N SER A 30 5.73 -3.71 -9.70
CA SER A 30 4.56 -3.48 -10.55
C SER A 30 3.28 -3.54 -9.72
N LEU A 31 2.37 -2.63 -9.97
CA LEU A 31 1.05 -2.66 -9.35
C LEU A 31 0.23 -3.86 -9.82
N ALA A 32 0.61 -4.50 -10.93
CA ALA A 32 0.00 -5.74 -11.38
C ALA A 32 0.17 -6.89 -10.38
N ASP A 33 1.16 -6.80 -9.50
CA ASP A 33 1.38 -7.81 -8.46
C ASP A 33 0.45 -7.65 -7.26
N TYR A 34 -0.37 -6.62 -7.24
CA TYR A 34 -1.20 -6.25 -6.10
C TYR A 34 -2.69 -6.50 -6.35
N GLU A 35 -3.42 -6.67 -5.27
CA GLU A 35 -4.89 -6.67 -5.30
C GLU A 35 -5.41 -5.70 -4.24
N VAL A 36 -6.58 -5.14 -4.49
CA VAL A 36 -7.27 -4.28 -3.54
C VAL A 36 -7.88 -5.18 -2.47
N VAL A 37 -7.47 -4.99 -1.22
CA VAL A 37 -7.98 -5.77 -0.09
C VAL A 37 -8.94 -4.98 0.78
N TYR A 38 -8.98 -3.67 0.62
CA TYR A 38 -9.94 -2.83 1.32
C TYR A 38 -10.11 -1.50 0.62
N GLU A 39 -11.33 -0.95 0.65
CA GLU A 39 -11.64 0.38 0.16
C GLU A 39 -12.41 1.12 1.24
N GLY A 40 -12.11 2.40 1.40
CA GLY A 40 -12.78 3.21 2.40
C GLY A 40 -12.72 4.68 2.05
N GLU A 41 -13.18 5.50 2.99
CA GLU A 41 -13.20 6.94 2.82
C GLU A 41 -12.76 7.61 4.12
N VAL A 42 -11.93 8.66 3.99
CA VAL A 42 -11.47 9.47 5.10
C VAL A 42 -11.80 10.92 4.85
N LYS A 43 -11.96 11.70 5.92
CA LYS A 43 -12.48 13.08 5.81
C LYS A 43 -11.40 14.12 5.60
N ASP A 44 -10.17 13.90 6.02
CA ASP A 44 -9.23 14.98 6.19
C ASP A 44 -7.82 14.74 5.70
N ASN A 45 -6.96 15.62 6.11
CA ASN A 45 -5.54 15.74 5.90
C ASN A 45 -4.84 14.38 5.82
N TYR A 46 -4.46 14.00 4.62
CA TYR A 46 -3.94 12.65 4.37
C TYR A 46 -2.54 12.40 4.93
N THR A 47 -1.80 13.41 5.34
CA THR A 47 -0.49 13.21 5.94
C THR A 47 -0.60 12.44 7.26
N ALA A 48 -1.58 12.82 8.08
CA ALA A 48 -1.87 12.09 9.31
C ALA A 48 -2.54 10.75 9.01
N VAL A 49 -3.36 10.69 7.97
CA VAL A 49 -4.10 9.48 7.60
C VAL A 49 -3.16 8.32 7.25
N LEU A 50 -2.09 8.57 6.52
CA LEU A 50 -1.17 7.49 6.14
C LEU A 50 -0.56 6.81 7.35
N GLU A 51 -0.18 7.56 8.38
CA GLU A 51 0.36 7.00 9.61
C GLU A 51 -0.69 6.21 10.38
N ASP A 52 -1.94 6.66 10.34
CA ASP A 52 -3.05 6.01 11.03
C ASP A 52 -3.43 4.68 10.41
N PHE A 53 -3.10 4.42 9.15
CA PHE A 53 -3.43 3.16 8.49
C PHE A 53 -2.79 1.96 9.17
N PHE A 54 -1.58 2.08 9.68
CA PHE A 54 -0.98 0.99 10.44
C PHE A 54 -1.81 0.64 11.66
N THR A 55 -2.25 1.64 12.40
CA THR A 55 -3.09 1.41 13.57
C THR A 55 -4.43 0.82 13.17
N LEU A 56 -5.06 1.39 12.13
CA LEU A 56 -6.37 0.94 11.68
C LEU A 56 -6.34 -0.53 11.25
N PHE A 57 -5.38 -0.92 10.43
CA PHE A 57 -5.36 -2.26 9.85
C PHE A 57 -4.64 -3.30 10.70
N ASN A 58 -3.93 -2.89 11.74
CA ASN A 58 -3.19 -3.83 12.60
C ASN A 58 -3.79 -3.96 14.00
N VAL A 59 -4.46 -2.93 14.50
CA VAL A 59 -5.03 -2.91 15.86
C VAL A 59 -6.56 -2.86 15.83
N PHE A 60 -7.13 -1.95 15.05
CA PHE A 60 -8.58 -1.72 15.00
C PHE A 60 -9.13 -2.10 13.63
N ARG A 61 -8.89 -3.33 13.20
CA ARG A 61 -9.30 -3.78 11.86
C ARG A 61 -10.79 -3.59 11.62
N PRO A 62 -11.17 -3.02 10.46
CA PRO A 62 -12.57 -3.01 10.06
C PRO A 62 -13.11 -4.44 9.96
N ASN A 63 -14.38 -4.64 10.30
CA ASN A 63 -14.99 -5.98 10.28
C ASN A 63 -15.01 -6.62 8.90
N ASP A 64 -15.05 -5.81 7.87
CA ASP A 64 -15.08 -6.27 6.48
C ASP A 64 -13.68 -6.38 5.85
N PHE A 65 -12.62 -6.17 6.63
CA PHE A 65 -11.26 -6.29 6.14
C PHE A 65 -10.83 -7.77 6.11
N THR A 66 -10.48 -8.24 4.92
CA THR A 66 -10.11 -9.64 4.69
C THR A 66 -8.62 -9.83 4.39
N GLY A 67 -7.86 -8.76 4.28
CA GLY A 67 -6.44 -8.82 3.97
C GLY A 67 -5.56 -9.19 5.17
N ARG A 68 -4.27 -9.31 4.92
CA ARG A 68 -3.25 -9.47 5.96
C ARG A 68 -3.12 -8.17 6.76
N SER A 69 -2.50 -8.24 7.93
CA SER A 69 -2.06 -7.03 8.64
C SER A 69 -1.24 -6.16 7.69
N MET A 70 -1.42 -4.86 7.78
CA MET A 70 -0.66 -3.93 6.96
C MET A 70 0.82 -4.00 7.31
N SER A 71 1.67 -4.06 6.29
CA SER A 71 3.12 -4.21 6.48
C SER A 71 3.89 -3.53 5.36
N ILE A 72 5.22 -3.54 5.50
CA ILE A 72 6.13 -3.03 4.48
C ILE A 72 5.81 -3.72 3.15
N SER A 73 5.86 -3.01 2.06
CA SER A 73 5.51 -3.36 0.69
C SER A 73 4.03 -3.19 0.33
N ASP A 74 3.15 -3.00 1.28
CA ASP A 74 1.75 -2.69 0.96
C ASP A 74 1.66 -1.31 0.30
N VAL A 75 0.66 -1.11 -0.54
CA VAL A 75 0.45 0.16 -1.24
C VAL A 75 -0.89 0.75 -0.83
N VAL A 76 -0.88 2.03 -0.54
CA VAL A 76 -2.11 2.78 -0.29
C VAL A 76 -2.33 3.70 -1.49
N GLU A 77 -3.51 3.60 -2.11
CA GLU A 77 -3.97 4.59 -3.07
C GLU A 77 -4.85 5.57 -2.31
N LEU A 78 -4.48 6.83 -2.34
CA LEU A 78 -5.19 7.88 -1.62
C LEU A 78 -5.43 9.03 -2.58
N ASP A 79 -6.69 9.28 -2.90
CA ASP A 79 -7.09 10.35 -3.81
C ASP A 79 -6.33 10.32 -5.15
N GLY A 80 -6.16 9.12 -5.71
CA GLY A 80 -5.48 8.92 -6.98
C GLY A 80 -3.96 8.89 -6.91
N GLU A 81 -3.39 9.03 -5.73
CA GLU A 81 -1.94 8.97 -5.51
C GLU A 81 -1.58 7.65 -4.83
N TYR A 82 -0.44 7.09 -5.20
CA TYR A 82 0.01 5.79 -4.66
C TYR A 82 1.17 5.99 -3.71
N TYR A 83 1.12 5.28 -2.57
CA TYR A 83 2.15 5.36 -1.53
C TYR A 83 2.60 3.95 -1.16
N TYR A 84 3.90 3.72 -1.28
CA TYR A 84 4.51 2.44 -0.91
C TYR A 84 4.88 2.47 0.57
N THR A 85 4.52 1.42 1.30
CA THR A 85 4.80 1.34 2.74
C THR A 85 6.25 0.95 2.97
N GLU A 86 7.00 1.81 3.61
CA GLU A 86 8.39 1.60 3.98
C GLU A 86 8.50 1.20 5.46
N ALA A 87 9.70 0.82 5.91
CA ALA A 87 9.95 0.56 7.33
C ALA A 87 9.66 1.78 8.19
N PHE A 88 9.92 2.97 7.67
CA PHE A 88 9.65 4.23 8.34
C PHE A 88 8.87 5.13 7.38
N GLY A 89 7.54 5.15 7.53
CA GLY A 89 6.69 6.02 6.75
C GLY A 89 6.33 5.45 5.38
N PHE A 90 6.09 6.34 4.44
CA PHE A 90 5.56 5.98 3.13
C PHE A 90 6.33 6.70 2.03
N LYS A 91 6.54 6.01 0.91
CA LYS A 91 7.16 6.61 -0.26
C LYS A 91 6.09 6.86 -1.31
N LYS A 92 5.89 8.12 -1.71
CA LYS A 92 4.97 8.46 -2.79
C LYS A 92 5.54 7.97 -4.12
N LEU A 93 4.73 7.25 -4.88
CA LEU A 93 5.13 6.73 -6.19
C LEU A 93 4.82 7.76 -7.28
N SER A 94 5.76 7.95 -8.19
CA SER A 94 5.58 8.88 -9.31
C SER A 94 4.81 8.20 -10.43
N LYS A 95 3.80 8.89 -10.98
CA LYS A 95 3.06 8.41 -12.15
C LYS A 95 3.90 8.48 -13.42
N GLU A 96 4.96 9.25 -13.42
CA GLU A 96 5.86 9.38 -14.57
C GLU A 96 6.75 8.16 -14.74
N THR A 97 6.95 7.40 -13.67
CA THR A 97 7.71 6.17 -13.69
C THR A 97 6.76 5.02 -13.98
N ASP A 98 7.20 4.08 -14.80
CA ASP A 98 6.37 2.93 -15.15
C ASP A 98 6.33 1.91 -14.01
N TYR A 99 5.37 2.06 -13.14
CA TYR A 99 5.10 1.12 -12.05
C TYR A 99 3.87 0.26 -12.35
N GLY A 100 3.42 0.21 -13.60
CA GLY A 100 2.20 -0.49 -13.95
C GLY A 100 0.95 0.34 -13.64
N LEU A 101 1.05 1.65 -13.68
CA LEU A 101 -0.04 2.57 -13.38
C LEU A 101 -0.92 2.92 -14.59
N HIS A 102 -0.72 2.27 -15.69
CA HIS A 102 -1.44 2.55 -16.94
C HIS A 102 -2.79 1.88 -17.00
#